data_ad05e8b3c70264c68a64e850df71b7dc
#
_entry.id   ad05e8b3c70264c68a64e850df71b7dc
#
_cell.length_a   1.000
_cell.length_b   1.000
_cell.length_c   1.000
_cell.angle_alpha   90.00
_cell.angle_beta   90.00
_cell.angle_gamma   90.00
#
_symmetry.space_group_name_H-M   'P 1'
#
loop_
_entity.id
_entity.type
_entity.pdbx_description
1 polymer ?
#
loop_
_entity_poly.entity_id
_entity_poly.type
_entity_poly.pdbx_seq_one_letter_code
_entity_poly.pdbx_strand_id
1 'polypeptide(L)'
;MIGRLNHVGVAVPSIDAAKATYRDLYGVPESAMTETRELATQGVRFAFINLANCQIELIEPLGVDSPITKFIEKHPRGGQHHICFEVADIYAARDEMIVRGARVLNEPRIGAHGTPIIFIDPRNSDGVLIELMETPRENAKPAAHG
;
A
#
# COMPACT_ATOMS: atom_id res chain seq x y z
N MET A 1 -4.08 3.01 18.12
CA MET A 1 -4.82 3.10 16.86
C MET A 1 -4.08 2.44 15.71
N ILE A 2 -3.02 3.04 15.17
CA ILE A 2 -2.20 2.36 14.16
C ILE A 2 -1.30 1.33 14.81
N GLY A 3 -1.17 0.20 14.11
CA GLY A 3 -0.29 -0.89 14.50
C GLY A 3 1.04 -0.82 13.74
N ARG A 4 1.45 -1.96 13.20
CA ARG A 4 2.72 -2.07 12.48
C ARG A 4 2.71 -1.36 11.13
N LEU A 5 3.88 -0.94 10.67
CA LEU A 5 4.09 -0.58 9.27
C LEU A 5 3.99 -1.86 8.43
N ASN A 6 3.06 -1.90 7.49
CA ASN A 6 2.89 -3.04 6.60
C ASN A 6 3.77 -2.94 5.36
N HIS A 7 3.69 -1.81 4.65
CA HIS A 7 4.47 -1.59 3.44
C HIS A 7 4.69 -0.12 3.13
N VAL A 8 5.65 0.11 2.24
CA VAL A 8 5.86 1.37 1.53
C VAL A 8 5.47 1.15 0.08
N GLY A 9 4.54 1.95 -0.42
CA GLY A 9 4.12 1.92 -1.82
C GLY A 9 5.02 2.78 -2.68
N VAL A 10 5.52 2.19 -3.76
CA VAL A 10 6.37 2.86 -4.75
C VAL A 10 5.71 2.73 -6.12
N ALA A 11 5.32 3.87 -6.69
CA ALA A 11 4.81 3.91 -8.06
C ALA A 11 5.96 3.84 -9.04
N VAL A 12 5.84 2.97 -10.02
CA VAL A 12 6.87 2.73 -11.03
C VAL A 12 6.26 2.72 -12.43
N PRO A 13 6.99 3.13 -13.46
CA PRO A 13 6.52 3.02 -14.84
C PRO A 13 6.43 1.57 -15.32
N SER A 14 7.24 0.66 -14.75
CA SER A 14 7.25 -0.76 -15.08
C SER A 14 7.64 -1.57 -13.84
N ILE A 15 6.77 -2.47 -13.40
CA ILE A 15 7.05 -3.39 -12.30
C ILE A 15 8.20 -4.34 -12.68
N ASP A 16 8.24 -4.86 -13.90
CA ASP A 16 9.31 -5.75 -14.34
C ASP A 16 10.68 -5.08 -14.27
N ALA A 17 10.77 -3.84 -14.75
CA ALA A 17 12.02 -3.07 -14.67
C ALA A 17 12.40 -2.75 -13.21
N ALA A 18 11.44 -2.43 -12.36
CA ALA A 18 11.67 -2.19 -10.94
C ALA A 18 12.17 -3.45 -10.23
N LYS A 19 11.56 -4.60 -10.48
CA LYS A 19 12.03 -5.90 -9.96
C LYS A 19 13.46 -6.18 -10.35
N ALA A 20 13.82 -5.91 -11.62
CA ALA A 20 15.19 -6.06 -12.10
C ALA A 20 16.17 -5.15 -11.32
N THR A 21 15.79 -3.91 -11.05
CA THR A 21 16.59 -2.99 -10.23
C THR A 21 16.82 -3.54 -8.83
N TYR A 22 15.78 -4.00 -8.16
CA TYR A 22 15.91 -4.56 -6.80
C TYR A 22 16.78 -5.82 -6.78
N ARG A 23 16.63 -6.68 -7.79
CA ARG A 23 17.45 -7.88 -7.93
C ARG A 23 18.92 -7.54 -8.20
N ASP A 24 19.17 -6.73 -9.22
CA ASP A 24 20.51 -6.55 -9.77
C ASP A 24 21.33 -5.52 -8.98
N LEU A 25 20.69 -4.48 -8.45
CA LEU A 25 21.37 -3.43 -7.69
C LEU A 25 21.37 -3.69 -6.18
N TYR A 26 20.25 -4.15 -5.64
CA TYR A 26 20.11 -4.31 -4.18
C TYR A 26 20.18 -5.76 -3.72
N GLY A 27 20.38 -6.71 -4.62
CA GLY A 27 20.59 -8.11 -4.27
C GLY A 27 19.36 -8.82 -3.70
N VAL A 28 18.15 -8.32 -3.97
CA VAL A 28 16.92 -8.98 -3.54
C VAL A 28 16.70 -10.24 -4.37
N PRO A 29 16.58 -11.43 -3.75
CA PRO A 29 16.32 -12.65 -4.50
C PRO A 29 14.89 -12.67 -5.08
N GLU A 30 14.72 -13.32 -6.22
CA GLU A 30 13.38 -13.47 -6.82
C GLU A 30 12.40 -14.19 -5.90
N SER A 31 12.87 -15.07 -5.04
CA SER A 31 12.04 -15.73 -4.04
C SER A 31 11.39 -14.78 -3.02
N ALA A 32 11.91 -13.56 -2.88
CA ALA A 32 11.33 -12.51 -2.05
C ALA A 32 10.32 -11.63 -2.81
N MET A 33 10.16 -11.85 -4.11
CA MET A 33 9.26 -11.07 -4.97
C MET A 33 8.00 -11.89 -5.29
N THR A 34 6.84 -11.26 -5.18
CA THR A 34 5.58 -11.89 -5.60
C THR A 34 5.36 -11.72 -7.10
N GLU A 35 4.48 -12.54 -7.66
CA GLU A 35 3.98 -12.34 -9.02
C GLU A 35 3.22 -11.01 -9.12
N THR A 36 3.28 -10.41 -10.30
CA THR A 36 2.47 -9.22 -10.61
C THR A 36 1.01 -9.61 -10.76
N ARG A 37 0.14 -8.89 -10.06
CA ARG A 37 -1.32 -9.07 -10.11
C ARG A 37 -2.01 -7.77 -10.48
N GLU A 38 -3.26 -7.89 -10.88
CA GLU A 38 -4.11 -6.75 -11.23
C GLU A 38 -5.16 -6.50 -10.14
N LEU A 39 -5.38 -5.24 -9.82
CA LEU A 39 -6.46 -4.78 -8.95
C LEU A 39 -7.27 -3.75 -9.74
N ALA A 40 -8.19 -4.25 -10.57
CA ALA A 40 -8.96 -3.43 -11.51
C ALA A 40 -9.80 -2.35 -10.81
N THR A 41 -10.32 -2.64 -9.62
CA THR A 41 -11.11 -1.68 -8.82
C THR A 41 -10.32 -0.45 -8.39
N GLN A 42 -8.99 -0.55 -8.34
CA GLN A 42 -8.10 0.57 -8.02
C GLN A 42 -7.26 1.02 -9.23
N GLY A 43 -7.42 0.38 -10.38
CA GLY A 43 -6.70 0.75 -11.61
C GLY A 43 -5.19 0.55 -11.52
N VAL A 44 -4.74 -0.50 -10.83
CA VAL A 44 -3.31 -0.76 -10.64
C VAL A 44 -2.94 -2.21 -10.91
N ARG A 45 -1.71 -2.40 -11.39
CA ARG A 45 -0.96 -3.64 -11.22
C ARG A 45 -0.05 -3.50 -10.02
N PHE A 46 0.17 -4.57 -9.31
CA PHE A 46 1.00 -4.54 -8.11
C PHE A 46 1.81 -5.83 -7.95
N ALA A 47 2.93 -5.69 -7.26
CA ALA A 47 3.74 -6.81 -6.77
C ALA A 47 4.42 -6.39 -5.46
N PHE A 48 4.73 -7.35 -4.62
CA PHE A 48 5.42 -7.10 -3.36
C PHE A 48 6.84 -7.62 -3.39
N ILE A 49 7.71 -6.86 -2.73
CA ILE A 49 9.04 -7.31 -2.33
C ILE A 49 9.00 -7.52 -0.83
N ASN A 50 9.19 -8.76 -0.39
CA ASN A 50 9.14 -9.12 1.01
C ASN A 50 10.50 -8.87 1.67
N LEU A 51 10.53 -7.97 2.64
CA LEU A 51 11.70 -7.68 3.46
C LEU A 51 11.49 -8.26 4.87
N ALA A 52 12.55 -8.29 5.67
CA ALA A 52 12.48 -8.87 7.01
C ALA A 52 11.50 -8.12 7.95
N ASN A 53 11.30 -6.83 7.75
CA ASN A 53 10.54 -5.95 8.65
C ASN A 53 9.28 -5.33 8.03
N CYS A 54 9.14 -5.33 6.72
CA CYS A 54 7.96 -4.82 6.00
C CYS A 54 8.02 -5.26 4.53
N GLN A 55 7.09 -4.77 3.72
CA GLN A 55 7.09 -4.98 2.28
C GLN A 55 7.31 -3.68 1.53
N ILE A 56 7.87 -3.77 0.32
CA ILE A 56 7.76 -2.72 -0.70
C ILE A 56 6.66 -3.16 -1.66
N GLU A 57 5.64 -2.34 -1.85
CA GLU A 57 4.63 -2.54 -2.87
C GLU A 57 5.01 -1.75 -4.11
N LEU A 58 5.29 -2.45 -5.20
CA LEU A 58 5.48 -1.84 -6.51
C LEU A 58 4.12 -1.73 -7.18
N ILE A 59 3.75 -0.52 -7.61
CA ILE A 59 2.48 -0.28 -8.31
C ILE A 59 2.74 0.41 -9.64
N GLU A 60 2.01 -0.03 -10.67
CA GLU A 60 2.00 0.63 -11.98
C GLU A 60 0.56 0.84 -12.46
N PRO A 61 0.31 1.81 -13.36
CA PRO A 61 -1.02 2.07 -13.86
C PRO A 61 -1.62 0.88 -14.60
N LEU A 62 -2.88 0.57 -14.32
CA LEU A 62 -3.71 -0.34 -15.09
C LEU A 62 -4.80 0.48 -15.79
N GLY A 63 -4.66 0.65 -17.09
CA GLY A 63 -5.56 1.46 -17.89
C GLY A 63 -5.24 2.95 -17.86
N VAL A 64 -5.91 3.70 -18.75
CA VAL A 64 -5.66 5.13 -18.99
C VAL A 64 -6.22 6.03 -17.88
N ASP A 65 -7.23 5.56 -17.14
CA ASP A 65 -7.89 6.31 -16.07
C ASP A 65 -7.38 5.97 -14.69
N SER A 66 -6.23 5.30 -14.61
CA SER A 66 -5.62 4.94 -13.32
C SER A 66 -5.22 6.19 -12.54
N PRO A 67 -5.51 6.25 -11.23
CA PRO A 67 -5.03 7.35 -10.39
C PRO A 67 -3.49 7.42 -10.33
N ILE A 68 -2.81 6.30 -10.59
CA ILE A 68 -1.34 6.25 -10.64
C ILE A 68 -0.78 6.90 -11.91
N THR A 69 -1.56 6.97 -12.98
CA THR A 69 -1.14 7.64 -14.23
C THR A 69 -0.72 9.09 -13.97
N LYS A 70 -1.53 9.85 -13.24
CA LYS A 70 -1.20 11.25 -12.90
C LYS A 70 0.07 11.37 -12.05
N PHE A 71 0.27 10.43 -11.15
CA PHE A 71 1.49 10.39 -10.35
C PHE A 71 2.73 10.15 -11.22
N ILE A 72 2.66 9.17 -12.12
CA ILE A 72 3.77 8.86 -13.05
C ILE A 72 4.02 10.01 -14.03
N GLU A 73 2.99 10.71 -14.49
CA GLU A 73 3.17 11.92 -15.34
C GLU A 73 4.00 12.98 -14.65
N LYS A 74 3.82 13.18 -13.33
CA LYS A 74 4.60 14.11 -12.51
C LYS A 74 5.96 13.54 -12.08
N HIS A 75 6.07 12.23 -12.01
CA HIS A 75 7.26 11.50 -11.57
C HIS A 75 7.59 10.40 -12.60
N PRO A 76 8.13 10.76 -13.79
CA PRO A 76 8.30 9.80 -14.90
C PRO A 76 9.22 8.62 -14.58
N ARG A 77 10.09 8.77 -13.60
CA ARG A 77 10.97 7.68 -13.14
C ARG A 77 10.37 6.85 -12.01
N GLY A 78 9.18 7.22 -11.55
CA GLY A 78 8.56 6.66 -10.36
C GLY A 78 8.89 7.43 -9.10
N GLY A 79 8.43 6.94 -7.98
CA GLY A 79 8.66 7.55 -6.68
C GLY A 79 7.82 6.92 -5.58
N GLN A 80 8.13 7.28 -4.34
CA GLN A 80 7.36 6.85 -3.19
C GLN A 80 5.94 7.44 -3.29
N HIS A 81 4.95 6.57 -3.16
CA HIS A 81 3.54 6.94 -3.33
C HIS A 81 2.79 7.00 -2.00
N HIS A 82 2.94 6.01 -1.16
CA HIS A 82 2.24 5.94 0.13
C HIS A 82 2.99 5.10 1.15
N ILE A 83 2.56 5.24 2.40
CA ILE A 83 2.96 4.39 3.52
C ILE A 83 1.70 3.74 4.07
N CYS A 84 1.74 2.44 4.36
CA CYS A 84 0.61 1.69 4.87
C CYS A 84 0.84 1.21 6.29
N PHE A 85 -0.09 1.56 7.18
CA PHE A 85 -0.15 1.02 8.55
C PHE A 85 -1.32 0.06 8.71
N GLU A 86 -1.16 -0.92 9.56
CA GLU A 86 -2.22 -1.86 9.92
C GLU A 86 -3.06 -1.31 11.08
N VAL A 87 -4.37 -1.58 11.02
CA VAL A 87 -5.33 -1.31 12.10
C VAL A 87 -6.14 -2.58 12.39
N ALA A 88 -6.67 -2.67 13.59
CA ALA A 88 -7.43 -3.85 14.00
C ALA A 88 -8.80 -3.94 13.31
N ASP A 89 -9.48 -2.79 13.13
CA ASP A 89 -10.81 -2.66 12.56
C ASP A 89 -10.86 -1.40 11.70
N ILE A 90 -11.04 -1.56 10.40
CA ILE A 90 -10.98 -0.45 9.45
C ILE A 90 -12.14 0.53 9.63
N TYR A 91 -13.33 0.05 10.00
CA TYR A 91 -14.50 0.91 10.20
C TYR A 91 -14.35 1.76 11.46
N ALA A 92 -13.87 1.16 12.54
CA ALA A 92 -13.55 1.88 13.77
C ALA A 92 -12.43 2.90 13.54
N ALA A 93 -11.40 2.53 12.79
CA ALA A 93 -10.30 3.43 12.44
C ALA A 93 -10.78 4.61 11.60
N ARG A 94 -11.63 4.37 10.59
CA ARG A 94 -12.25 5.44 9.80
C ARG A 94 -12.99 6.43 10.68
N ASP A 95 -13.87 5.94 11.54
CA ASP A 95 -14.70 6.79 12.40
C ASP A 95 -13.81 7.61 13.36
N GLU A 96 -12.81 7.00 13.94
CA GLU A 96 -11.88 7.69 14.82
C GLU A 96 -11.03 8.75 14.10
N MET A 97 -10.57 8.46 12.88
CA MET A 97 -9.86 9.44 12.06
C MET A 97 -10.71 10.69 11.79
N ILE A 98 -11.99 10.48 11.42
CA ILE A 98 -12.92 11.57 11.17
C ILE A 98 -13.15 12.40 12.45
N VAL A 99 -13.36 11.76 13.59
CA VAL A 99 -13.53 12.45 14.88
C VAL A 99 -12.31 13.27 15.25
N ARG A 100 -11.11 12.77 14.94
CA ARG A 100 -9.84 13.48 15.17
C ARG A 100 -9.54 14.59 14.15
N GLY A 101 -10.41 14.77 13.15
CA GLY A 101 -10.30 15.84 12.16
C GLY A 101 -9.53 15.48 10.89
N ALA A 102 -9.22 14.23 10.67
CA ALA A 102 -8.60 13.79 9.43
C ALA A 102 -9.61 13.66 8.31
N ARG A 103 -9.17 13.95 7.08
CA ARG A 103 -9.96 13.72 5.88
C ARG A 103 -9.70 12.31 5.34
N VAL A 104 -10.71 11.45 5.44
CA VAL A 104 -10.69 10.12 4.84
C VAL A 104 -11.14 10.23 3.38
N LEU A 105 -10.32 9.73 2.46
CA LEU A 105 -10.50 9.94 1.03
C LEU A 105 -11.45 8.96 0.36
N ASN A 106 -11.74 7.81 1.01
CA ASN A 106 -12.58 6.78 0.44
C ASN A 106 -13.31 5.99 1.54
N GLU A 107 -14.45 5.41 1.18
CA GLU A 107 -15.08 4.38 2.01
C GLU A 107 -14.22 3.11 2.02
N PRO A 108 -14.28 2.29 3.08
CA PRO A 108 -13.54 1.03 3.12
C PRO A 108 -13.80 0.17 1.89
N ARG A 109 -12.72 -0.28 1.27
CA ARG A 109 -12.73 -1.15 0.08
C ARG A 109 -11.57 -2.13 0.14
N ILE A 110 -11.72 -3.26 -0.52
CA ILE A 110 -10.68 -4.30 -0.51
C ILE A 110 -9.43 -3.82 -1.26
N GLY A 111 -8.29 -3.91 -0.59
CA GLY A 111 -6.97 -3.60 -1.15
C GLY A 111 -6.19 -4.82 -1.61
N ALA A 112 -4.93 -4.61 -1.94
CA ALA A 112 -4.04 -5.63 -2.52
C ALA A 112 -3.81 -6.84 -1.61
N HIS A 113 -3.90 -6.67 -0.30
CA HIS A 113 -3.76 -7.77 0.67
C HIS A 113 -5.08 -8.53 0.93
N GLY A 114 -6.16 -8.18 0.25
CA GLY A 114 -7.45 -8.82 0.41
C GLY A 114 -8.24 -8.37 1.65
N THR A 115 -7.81 -7.34 2.33
CA THR A 115 -8.50 -6.74 3.49
C THR A 115 -8.94 -5.32 3.19
N PRO A 116 -9.93 -4.77 3.94
CA PRO A 116 -10.42 -3.42 3.72
C PRO A 116 -9.34 -2.36 3.99
N ILE A 117 -9.32 -1.32 3.16
CA ILE A 117 -8.40 -0.20 3.25
C ILE A 117 -9.13 1.13 3.16
N ILE A 118 -8.50 2.17 3.74
CA ILE A 118 -8.83 3.58 3.53
C ILE A 118 -7.55 4.37 3.30
N PHE A 119 -7.68 5.51 2.61
CA PHE A 119 -6.60 6.48 2.46
C PHE A 119 -6.93 7.76 3.25
N ILE A 120 -5.91 8.35 3.85
CA ILE A 120 -5.97 9.62 4.56
C ILE A 120 -5.29 10.69 3.72
N ASP A 121 -5.93 11.85 3.61
CA ASP A 121 -5.42 13.00 2.84
C ASP A 121 -4.00 13.37 3.31
N PRO A 122 -3.04 13.51 2.38
CA PRO A 122 -1.66 13.90 2.71
C PRO A 122 -1.53 15.19 3.51
N ARG A 123 -2.50 16.09 3.40
CA ARG A 123 -2.52 17.34 4.18
C ARG A 123 -2.63 17.12 5.69
N ASN A 124 -3.14 15.95 6.11
CA ASN A 124 -3.21 15.56 7.51
C ASN A 124 -1.93 14.85 8.00
N SER A 125 -0.99 14.55 7.12
CA SER A 125 0.16 13.68 7.40
C SER A 125 1.44 14.23 6.77
N ASP A 126 1.65 15.53 6.87
CA ASP A 126 2.88 16.22 6.44
C ASP A 126 3.26 15.95 4.97
N GLY A 127 2.26 15.85 4.10
CA GLY A 127 2.44 15.61 2.67
C GLY A 127 2.57 14.14 2.28
N VAL A 128 2.44 13.21 3.22
CA VAL A 128 2.51 11.77 2.96
C VAL A 128 1.10 11.19 2.84
N LEU A 129 0.82 10.52 1.73
CA LEU A 129 -0.41 9.73 1.58
C LEU A 129 -0.33 8.51 2.50
N ILE A 130 -1.25 8.41 3.43
CA ILE A 130 -1.32 7.29 4.38
C ILE A 130 -2.43 6.34 3.96
N GLU A 131 -2.09 5.07 3.83
CA GLU A 131 -3.04 3.97 3.73
C GLU A 131 -3.19 3.32 5.10
N LEU A 132 -4.42 3.08 5.52
CA LEU A 132 -4.72 2.20 6.64
C LEU A 132 -5.35 0.93 6.09
N MET A 133 -4.85 -0.21 6.52
CA MET A 133 -5.41 -1.51 6.14
C MET A 133 -5.78 -2.31 7.39
N GLU A 134 -6.88 -3.04 7.31
CA GLU A 134 -7.22 -3.98 8.36
C GLU A 134 -6.19 -5.12 8.36
N THR A 135 -5.69 -5.46 9.53
CA THR A 135 -4.71 -6.54 9.68
C THR A 135 -5.29 -7.84 9.12
N PRO A 136 -4.59 -8.52 8.19
CA PRO A 136 -5.02 -9.83 7.70
C PRO A 136 -5.20 -10.81 8.85
N ARG A 137 -6.25 -11.62 8.81
CA ARG A 137 -6.58 -12.57 9.90
C ARG A 137 -5.45 -13.56 10.21
N GLU A 138 -4.67 -13.93 9.20
CA GLU A 138 -3.51 -14.81 9.34
C GLU A 138 -2.39 -14.21 10.19
N ASN A 139 -2.32 -12.87 10.27
CA ASN A 139 -1.34 -12.10 11.05
C ASN A 139 -1.95 -11.53 12.33
N ALA A 140 -3.23 -11.75 12.58
CA ALA A 140 -3.81 -11.42 13.87
C ALA A 140 -3.18 -12.34 14.91
N LYS A 141 -2.49 -11.77 15.89
CA LYS A 141 -2.02 -12.57 17.04
C LYS A 141 -3.24 -13.33 17.60
N PRO A 142 -3.12 -14.64 17.82
CA PRO A 142 -4.16 -15.33 18.56
C PRO A 142 -4.37 -14.55 19.87
N ALA A 143 -5.63 -14.31 20.21
CA ALA A 143 -5.96 -13.71 21.49
C ALA A 143 -5.19 -14.49 22.56
N ALA A 144 -4.40 -13.79 23.38
CA ALA A 144 -3.74 -14.41 24.50
C ALA A 144 -4.85 -14.98 25.39
N HIS A 145 -5.06 -16.28 25.30
CA HIS A 145 -5.88 -16.98 26.27
C HIS A 145 -5.10 -17.01 27.57
N GLY A 146 -5.41 -16.01 28.39
CA GLY A 146 -4.97 -16.04 29.78
C GLY A 146 -5.67 -17.15 30.54
#